data_ad5c6565bcf972835c5b5da7b19f094f
#
_entry.id   ad5c6565bcf972835c5b5da7b19f094f
#
_cell.length_a   1.000
_cell.length_b   1.000
_cell.length_c   1.000
_cell.angle_alpha   90.00
_cell.angle_beta   90.00
_cell.angle_gamma   90.00
#
_symmetry.space_group_name_H-M   'P 1'
#
loop_
_entity.id
_entity.type
_entity.pdbx_description
1 polymer ?
#
loop_
_entity_poly.entity_id
_entity_poly.type
_entity_poly.pdbx_seq_one_letter_code
_entity_poly.pdbx_strand_id
1 'polypeptide(L)'
;EPEDLTASHRIHIHLFSAPHEVLTDDDGHVVGLRTERTRLTGDGSVTGTGEYRDWPVQAVYRAVGYASSAIEGLPFDAERHVVPNEGGRVLGEDGKPLTGLYATGWIRRGPVGLIGSTKSDAQETITNLVADANAGLLHAETDDESQVGHDALIALLESRGIPFTNWEGWELLDAYERELGEGYGEVVVTGGASKPRERVKVVSRDAMTAISRSTEVPEDLIGQPETGRVPERVAHRL
;
A
#
# COMPACT_ATOMS: atom_id res chain seq x y z
N GLU A 1 -27.84 3.46 25.90
CA GLU A 1 -28.95 2.93 25.08
C GLU A 1 -29.02 1.43 25.29
N PRO A 2 -30.22 0.83 25.32
CA PRO A 2 -30.35 -0.62 25.41
C PRO A 2 -29.75 -1.25 24.14
N GLU A 3 -28.95 -2.28 24.33
CA GLU A 3 -28.33 -3.03 23.23
C GLU A 3 -29.41 -3.67 22.35
N ASP A 4 -29.41 -3.38 21.05
CA ASP A 4 -30.29 -4.06 20.10
C ASP A 4 -29.78 -5.49 19.87
N LEU A 5 -30.37 -6.43 20.58
CA LEU A 5 -30.03 -7.86 20.51
C LEU A 5 -30.71 -8.59 19.35
N THR A 6 -31.45 -7.89 18.49
CA THR A 6 -32.19 -8.50 17.36
C THR A 6 -31.33 -8.59 16.09
N ALA A 7 -30.21 -7.86 16.02
CA ALA A 7 -29.32 -7.90 14.87
C ALA A 7 -28.70 -9.29 14.65
N SER A 8 -28.74 -9.78 13.40
CA SER A 8 -28.18 -11.08 13.00
C SER A 8 -26.65 -11.14 13.10
N HIS A 9 -25.98 -9.99 13.02
CA HIS A 9 -24.53 -9.86 13.11
C HIS A 9 -24.17 -8.81 14.15
N ARG A 10 -23.09 -9.06 14.88
CA ARG A 10 -22.59 -8.18 15.94
C ARG A 10 -21.08 -8.02 15.84
N ILE A 11 -20.60 -6.83 16.16
CA ILE A 11 -19.17 -6.55 16.32
C ILE A 11 -18.89 -6.43 17.82
N HIS A 12 -17.95 -7.25 18.30
CA HIS A 12 -17.46 -7.18 19.69
C HIS A 12 -16.04 -6.61 19.67
N ILE A 13 -15.84 -5.52 20.41
CA ILE A 13 -14.52 -4.88 20.56
C ILE A 13 -13.97 -5.24 21.93
N HIS A 14 -12.85 -5.96 21.94
CA HIS A 14 -12.17 -6.37 23.17
C HIS A 14 -10.89 -5.56 23.32
N LEU A 15 -10.88 -4.63 24.27
CA LEU A 15 -9.71 -3.84 24.63
C LEU A 15 -8.82 -4.63 25.61
N PHE A 16 -7.53 -4.28 25.67
CA PHE A 16 -6.56 -4.92 26.54
C PHE A 16 -6.47 -6.44 26.34
N SER A 17 -6.53 -6.88 25.10
CA SER A 17 -6.45 -8.28 24.68
C SER A 17 -5.43 -8.41 23.57
N ALA A 18 -4.23 -8.87 23.89
CA ALA A 18 -3.18 -9.13 22.91
C ALA A 18 -3.34 -10.54 22.32
N PRO A 19 -3.38 -10.71 21.00
CA PRO A 19 -3.36 -12.02 20.39
C PRO A 19 -2.10 -12.80 20.84
N HIS A 20 -2.27 -14.05 21.25
CA HIS A 20 -1.18 -14.89 21.73
C HIS A 20 -0.99 -16.13 20.82
N GLU A 21 -2.07 -16.86 20.56
CA GLU A 21 -2.00 -18.12 19.81
C GLU A 21 -3.31 -18.36 19.03
N VAL A 22 -3.18 -18.86 17.80
CA VAL A 22 -4.32 -19.37 17.03
C VAL A 22 -4.45 -20.87 17.35
N LEU A 23 -5.61 -21.26 17.86
CA LEU A 23 -5.91 -22.64 18.21
C LEU A 23 -6.47 -23.38 17.01
N THR A 24 -5.92 -24.56 16.71
CA THR A 24 -6.37 -25.43 15.62
C THR A 24 -6.76 -26.80 16.11
N ASP A 25 -7.62 -27.49 15.35
CA ASP A 25 -7.89 -28.91 15.53
C ASP A 25 -6.80 -29.79 14.90
N ASP A 26 -6.98 -31.11 14.95
CA ASP A 26 -6.04 -32.10 14.41
C ASP A 26 -5.93 -32.03 12.88
N ASP A 27 -6.91 -31.48 12.18
CA ASP A 27 -6.92 -31.26 10.73
C ASP A 27 -6.35 -29.90 10.32
N GLY A 28 -5.97 -29.06 11.29
CA GLY A 28 -5.39 -27.72 11.07
C GLY A 28 -6.43 -26.62 10.85
N HIS A 29 -7.70 -26.87 11.07
CA HIS A 29 -8.73 -25.84 11.01
C HIS A 29 -8.71 -24.97 12.27
N VAL A 30 -8.97 -23.66 12.09
CA VAL A 30 -9.05 -22.72 13.22
C VAL A 30 -10.29 -23.04 14.05
N VAL A 31 -10.07 -23.28 15.35
CA VAL A 31 -11.13 -23.51 16.35
C VAL A 31 -11.15 -22.46 17.44
N GLY A 32 -10.13 -21.61 17.51
CA GLY A 32 -10.09 -20.56 18.52
C GLY A 32 -8.94 -19.57 18.35
N LEU A 33 -9.02 -18.50 19.15
CA LEU A 33 -7.95 -17.53 19.34
C LEU A 33 -7.73 -17.37 20.85
N ARG A 34 -6.51 -17.61 21.30
CA ARG A 34 -6.06 -17.29 22.64
C ARG A 34 -5.54 -15.89 22.70
N THR A 35 -6.03 -15.09 23.65
CA THR A 35 -5.52 -13.75 23.91
C THR A 35 -4.98 -13.66 25.33
N GLU A 36 -3.95 -12.85 25.54
CA GLU A 36 -3.46 -12.47 26.85
C GLU A 36 -4.08 -11.12 27.26
N ARG A 37 -4.55 -11.03 28.49
CA ARG A 37 -4.98 -9.75 29.04
C ARG A 37 -3.76 -8.85 29.23
N THR A 38 -3.87 -7.60 28.77
CA THR A 38 -2.82 -6.58 28.98
C THR A 38 -3.26 -5.49 29.94
N ARG A 39 -2.30 -4.75 30.48
CA ARG A 39 -2.49 -3.58 31.32
C ARG A 39 -1.59 -2.43 30.89
N LEU A 40 -2.02 -1.19 31.13
CA LEU A 40 -1.19 -0.01 30.89
C LEU A 40 -0.02 0.05 31.88
N THR A 41 1.15 0.47 31.39
CA THR A 41 2.37 0.68 32.19
C THR A 41 2.51 2.11 32.70
N GLY A 42 1.65 3.04 32.18
CA GLY A 42 1.64 4.44 32.60
C GLY A 42 2.41 5.39 31.67
N ASP A 43 3.22 4.84 30.78
CA ASP A 43 4.00 5.57 29.75
C ASP A 43 3.35 5.51 28.35
N GLY A 44 2.11 5.03 28.28
CA GLY A 44 1.39 4.78 27.03
C GLY A 44 1.59 3.38 26.46
N SER A 45 2.49 2.58 27.02
CA SER A 45 2.73 1.20 26.64
C SER A 45 1.80 0.24 27.39
N VAL A 46 1.74 -1.01 26.92
CA VAL A 46 1.01 -2.09 27.56
C VAL A 46 1.95 -3.27 27.85
N THR A 47 1.66 -4.03 28.90
CA THR A 47 2.37 -5.27 29.23
C THR A 47 1.37 -6.38 29.51
N GLY A 48 1.75 -7.62 29.22
CA GLY A 48 0.98 -8.81 29.53
C GLY A 48 0.77 -8.99 31.03
N THR A 49 -0.30 -9.64 31.40
CA THR A 49 -0.61 -9.96 32.82
C THR A 49 -0.42 -11.43 33.17
N GLY A 50 -0.18 -12.28 32.16
CA GLY A 50 -0.17 -13.73 32.30
C GLY A 50 -1.56 -14.36 32.38
N GLU A 51 -2.64 -13.58 32.25
CA GLU A 51 -4.01 -14.09 32.21
C GLU A 51 -4.43 -14.32 30.77
N TYR A 52 -4.85 -15.54 30.44
CA TYR A 52 -5.24 -15.94 29.09
C TYR A 52 -6.74 -16.19 28.99
N ARG A 53 -7.27 -15.94 27.81
CA ARG A 53 -8.65 -16.25 27.46
C ARG A 53 -8.73 -16.82 26.06
N ASP A 54 -9.47 -17.92 25.91
CA ASP A 54 -9.74 -18.56 24.64
C ASP A 54 -11.12 -18.09 24.12
N TRP A 55 -11.12 -17.73 22.83
CA TRP A 55 -12.30 -17.29 22.10
C TRP A 55 -12.60 -18.35 21.02
N PRO A 56 -13.81 -18.95 21.00
CA PRO A 56 -14.18 -19.88 19.96
C PRO A 56 -14.45 -19.07 18.66
N VAL A 57 -13.54 -19.20 17.70
CA VAL A 57 -13.63 -18.53 16.39
C VAL A 57 -13.25 -19.50 15.28
N GLN A 58 -13.82 -19.35 14.11
CA GLN A 58 -13.59 -20.19 12.94
C GLN A 58 -12.60 -19.59 11.94
N ALA A 59 -12.25 -18.28 12.10
CA ALA A 59 -11.27 -17.60 11.28
C ALA A 59 -10.58 -16.49 12.08
N VAL A 60 -9.31 -16.24 11.78
CA VAL A 60 -8.51 -15.15 12.36
C VAL A 60 -7.88 -14.35 11.23
N TYR A 61 -8.15 -13.05 11.20
CA TYR A 61 -7.58 -12.12 10.22
C TYR A 61 -6.60 -11.19 10.92
N ARG A 62 -5.35 -11.14 10.43
CA ARG A 62 -4.34 -10.23 10.96
C ARG A 62 -4.50 -8.84 10.35
N ALA A 63 -4.70 -7.85 11.21
CA ALA A 63 -4.73 -6.44 10.87
C ALA A 63 -3.91 -5.62 11.87
N VAL A 64 -2.71 -6.11 12.21
CA VAL A 64 -1.85 -5.60 13.31
C VAL A 64 -1.03 -4.37 12.93
N GLY A 65 -1.25 -3.80 11.77
CA GLY A 65 -0.53 -2.65 11.24
C GLY A 65 0.41 -3.02 10.09
N TYR A 66 1.23 -2.08 9.72
CA TYR A 66 2.17 -2.18 8.61
C TYR A 66 3.60 -2.02 9.11
N ALA A 67 4.54 -2.59 8.40
CA ALA A 67 5.97 -2.35 8.53
C ALA A 67 6.54 -2.06 7.15
N SER A 68 7.39 -1.05 7.04
CA SER A 68 8.12 -0.81 5.80
C SER A 68 9.20 -1.87 5.62
N SER A 69 9.54 -2.16 4.38
CA SER A 69 10.65 -3.04 4.01
C SER A 69 11.87 -2.22 3.60
N ALA A 70 13.05 -2.75 3.83
CA ALA A 70 14.29 -2.17 3.33
C ALA A 70 14.26 -2.07 1.79
N ILE A 71 14.83 -0.99 1.28
CA ILE A 71 15.10 -0.80 -0.15
C ILE A 71 16.60 -1.02 -0.33
N GLU A 72 16.97 -1.90 -1.25
CA GLU A 72 18.38 -2.19 -1.52
C GLU A 72 19.14 -0.92 -1.89
N GLY A 73 20.31 -0.75 -1.29
CA GLY A 73 21.14 0.45 -1.49
C GLY A 73 20.77 1.67 -0.64
N LEU A 74 19.72 1.59 0.19
CA LEU A 74 19.36 2.67 1.12
C LEU A 74 19.54 2.26 2.58
N PRO A 75 19.95 3.19 3.47
CA PRO A 75 19.96 2.95 4.90
C PRO A 75 18.57 2.57 5.42
N PHE A 76 18.51 1.61 6.34
CA PHE A 76 17.25 1.17 6.91
C PHE A 76 17.40 0.75 8.38
N ASP A 77 16.57 1.30 9.24
CA ASP A 77 16.44 0.91 10.64
C ASP A 77 15.46 -0.27 10.74
N ALA A 78 15.99 -1.47 10.94
CA ALA A 78 15.20 -2.70 10.99
C ALA A 78 14.35 -2.85 12.27
N GLU A 79 14.68 -2.12 13.36
CA GLU A 79 13.90 -2.16 14.60
C GLU A 79 12.67 -1.26 14.49
N ARG A 80 12.84 -0.07 13.89
CA ARG A 80 11.77 0.91 13.70
C ARG A 80 11.03 0.74 12.36
N HIS A 81 11.55 -0.08 11.46
CA HIS A 81 11.05 -0.26 10.10
C HIS A 81 10.94 1.05 9.30
N VAL A 82 11.96 1.88 9.37
CA VAL A 82 12.00 3.17 8.68
C VAL A 82 13.37 3.43 8.04
N VAL A 83 13.38 4.33 7.06
CA VAL A 83 14.61 4.95 6.56
C VAL A 83 15.04 6.03 7.56
N PRO A 84 16.27 5.99 8.13
CA PRO A 84 16.79 7.04 9.00
C PRO A 84 16.77 8.38 8.29
N ASN A 85 16.23 9.42 8.94
CA ASN A 85 16.11 10.73 8.31
C ASN A 85 16.01 11.87 9.32
N GLU A 86 16.31 13.07 8.84
CA GLU A 86 16.08 14.33 9.54
C GLU A 86 15.28 15.26 8.62
N GLY A 87 14.03 15.56 9.01
CA GLY A 87 13.12 16.40 8.21
C GLY A 87 12.87 15.86 6.79
N GLY A 88 12.96 14.55 6.58
CA GLY A 88 12.84 13.89 5.29
C GLY A 88 14.16 13.68 4.54
N ARG A 89 15.25 14.33 4.91
CA ARG A 89 16.59 14.05 4.36
C ARG A 89 17.06 12.69 4.86
N VAL A 90 17.36 11.78 3.97
CA VAL A 90 17.87 10.44 4.33
C VAL A 90 19.26 10.59 4.94
N LEU A 91 19.50 9.89 6.07
CA LEU A 91 20.78 9.90 6.77
C LEU A 91 21.59 8.66 6.40
N GLY A 92 22.87 8.86 6.13
CA GLY A 92 23.85 7.80 5.98
C GLY A 92 24.24 7.17 7.33
N GLU A 93 25.14 6.18 7.28
CA GLU A 93 25.64 5.50 8.47
C GLU A 93 26.41 6.43 9.43
N ASP A 94 26.98 7.51 8.90
CA ASP A 94 27.67 8.55 9.68
C ASP A 94 26.71 9.56 10.31
N GLY A 95 25.39 9.40 10.14
CA GLY A 95 24.34 10.27 10.64
C GLY A 95 24.19 11.58 9.88
N LYS A 96 24.86 11.75 8.73
CA LYS A 96 24.73 12.93 7.89
C LYS A 96 23.74 12.72 6.75
N PRO A 97 23.08 13.80 6.26
CA PRO A 97 22.23 13.72 5.10
C PRO A 97 22.96 13.23 3.85
N LEU A 98 22.37 12.27 3.17
CA LEU A 98 22.78 11.83 1.84
C LEU A 98 22.18 12.80 0.81
N THR A 99 23.05 13.51 0.08
CA THR A 99 22.63 14.52 -0.89
C THR A 99 21.67 13.94 -1.92
N GLY A 100 20.55 14.63 -2.15
CA GLY A 100 19.58 14.25 -3.17
C GLY A 100 18.62 13.12 -2.75
N LEU A 101 18.79 12.51 -1.57
CA LEU A 101 17.91 11.44 -1.10
C LEU A 101 16.94 11.95 -0.03
N TYR A 102 15.65 11.75 -0.30
CA TYR A 102 14.56 12.17 0.57
C TYR A 102 13.57 11.04 0.78
N ALA A 103 12.98 10.97 1.98
CA ALA A 103 11.93 10.04 2.33
C ALA A 103 10.70 10.78 2.85
N THR A 104 9.52 10.30 2.53
CA THR A 104 8.24 10.81 3.04
C THR A 104 7.27 9.66 3.30
N GLY A 105 6.24 9.90 4.10
CA GLY A 105 5.23 8.90 4.43
C GLY A 105 5.69 7.89 5.47
N TRP A 106 5.14 6.71 5.43
CA TRP A 106 5.36 5.68 6.46
C TRP A 106 6.79 5.13 6.51
N ILE A 107 7.48 5.08 5.37
CA ILE A 107 8.89 4.66 5.35
C ILE A 107 9.81 5.66 6.08
N ARG A 108 9.37 6.92 6.19
CA ARG A 108 10.07 7.97 6.93
C ARG A 108 9.83 7.91 8.44
N ARG A 109 8.58 7.75 8.88
CA ARG A 109 8.17 7.93 10.28
C ARG A 109 7.53 6.69 10.93
N GLY A 110 7.39 5.60 10.18
CA GLY A 110 6.59 4.45 10.58
C GLY A 110 5.10 4.62 10.27
N PRO A 111 4.29 3.56 10.42
CA PRO A 111 2.87 3.56 10.10
C PRO A 111 2.03 4.27 11.16
N VAL A 112 2.35 5.54 11.45
CA VAL A 112 1.71 6.35 12.48
C VAL A 112 0.93 7.49 11.84
N GLY A 113 -0.24 7.78 12.37
CA GLY A 113 -1.13 8.85 11.94
C GLY A 113 -2.15 8.42 10.88
N LEU A 114 -3.10 9.31 10.65
CA LEU A 114 -4.18 9.14 9.67
C LEU A 114 -3.79 9.72 8.30
N ILE A 115 -4.68 9.57 7.32
CA ILE A 115 -4.49 10.10 5.95
C ILE A 115 -4.11 11.60 5.96
N GLY A 116 -4.73 12.41 6.84
CA GLY A 116 -4.40 13.83 6.98
C GLY A 116 -2.95 14.11 7.41
N SER A 117 -2.31 13.19 8.13
CA SER A 117 -0.93 13.34 8.59
C SER A 117 0.09 13.20 7.45
N THR A 118 -0.26 12.56 6.36
CA THR A 118 0.65 12.39 5.21
C THR A 118 0.89 13.69 4.47
N LYS A 119 -0.08 14.61 4.47
CA LYS A 119 0.08 15.93 3.87
C LYS A 119 1.14 16.78 4.57
N SER A 120 1.08 16.85 5.91
CA SER A 120 2.07 17.60 6.68
C SER A 120 3.46 16.97 6.62
N ASP A 121 3.54 15.66 6.58
CA ASP A 121 4.76 14.91 6.43
C ASP A 121 5.44 15.19 5.07
N ALA A 122 4.68 15.11 3.98
CA ALA A 122 5.17 15.46 2.65
C ALA A 122 5.57 16.94 2.56
N GLN A 123 4.79 17.84 3.17
CA GLN A 123 5.10 19.27 3.20
C GLN A 123 6.45 19.56 3.84
N GLU A 124 6.78 18.92 4.96
CA GLU A 124 8.07 19.09 5.62
C GLU A 124 9.21 18.61 4.72
N THR A 125 9.08 17.41 4.15
CA THR A 125 10.11 16.85 3.25
C THR A 125 10.33 17.73 2.02
N ILE A 126 9.26 18.19 1.36
CA ILE A 126 9.38 19.08 0.19
C ILE A 126 9.93 20.46 0.55
N THR A 127 9.56 21.00 1.70
CA THR A 127 10.14 22.27 2.18
C THR A 127 11.67 22.17 2.32
N ASN A 128 12.15 21.08 2.89
CA ASN A 128 13.57 20.84 3.04
C ASN A 128 14.27 20.58 1.69
N LEU A 129 13.64 19.83 0.78
CA LEU A 129 14.15 19.62 -0.57
C LEU A 129 14.31 20.95 -1.33
N VAL A 130 13.29 21.80 -1.29
CA VAL A 130 13.35 23.14 -1.93
C VAL A 130 14.43 24.02 -1.29
N ALA A 131 14.60 23.97 0.03
CA ALA A 131 15.66 24.70 0.70
C ALA A 131 17.05 24.24 0.25
N ASP A 132 17.26 22.94 0.12
CA ASP A 132 18.52 22.35 -0.35
C ASP A 132 18.79 22.68 -1.82
N ALA A 133 17.75 22.66 -2.66
CA ALA A 133 17.85 23.11 -4.06
C ALA A 133 18.27 24.57 -4.16
N ASN A 134 17.63 25.46 -3.38
CA ASN A 134 17.95 26.88 -3.35
C ASN A 134 19.37 27.17 -2.79
N ALA A 135 19.86 26.29 -1.92
CA ALA A 135 21.23 26.35 -1.40
C ALA A 135 22.27 25.76 -2.38
N GLY A 136 21.84 25.26 -3.54
CA GLY A 136 22.72 24.66 -4.52
C GLY A 136 23.26 23.28 -4.12
N LEU A 137 22.62 22.58 -3.19
CA LEU A 137 23.08 21.28 -2.70
C LEU A 137 22.64 20.10 -3.59
N LEU A 138 21.72 20.34 -4.53
CA LEU A 138 21.17 19.30 -5.43
C LEU A 138 21.85 19.39 -6.82
N HIS A 139 23.15 19.31 -6.87
CA HIS A 139 23.87 19.26 -8.14
C HIS A 139 23.94 17.83 -8.65
N ALA A 140 23.77 17.66 -9.95
CA ALA A 140 24.14 16.43 -10.62
C ALA A 140 25.68 16.27 -10.56
N GLU A 141 26.16 15.08 -10.22
CA GLU A 141 27.60 14.78 -10.23
C GLU A 141 28.19 14.66 -11.66
N THR A 142 27.39 14.97 -12.69
CA THR A 142 27.81 14.88 -14.09
C THR A 142 27.61 16.20 -14.80
N ASP A 143 28.61 16.63 -15.56
CA ASP A 143 28.54 17.78 -16.48
C ASP A 143 27.88 17.41 -17.82
N ASP A 144 27.57 16.13 -18.03
CA ASP A 144 26.91 15.64 -19.24
C ASP A 144 25.39 15.77 -19.11
N GLU A 145 24.85 16.87 -19.65
CA GLU A 145 23.42 17.16 -19.64
C GLU A 145 22.58 16.05 -20.33
N SER A 146 23.19 15.24 -21.21
CA SER A 146 22.50 14.12 -21.85
C SER A 146 22.18 12.97 -20.88
N GLN A 147 22.84 12.92 -19.72
CA GLN A 147 22.64 11.90 -18.69
C GLN A 147 21.71 12.34 -17.57
N VAL A 148 21.17 13.54 -17.63
CA VAL A 148 20.27 14.10 -16.63
C VAL A 148 18.93 14.47 -17.25
N GLY A 149 17.86 14.39 -16.44
CA GLY A 149 16.52 14.77 -16.86
C GLY A 149 15.63 13.58 -17.24
N HIS A 150 14.42 13.93 -17.62
CA HIS A 150 13.36 12.96 -17.89
C HIS A 150 13.72 12.01 -19.04
N ASP A 151 14.15 12.56 -20.18
CA ASP A 151 14.41 11.77 -21.39
C ASP A 151 15.60 10.80 -21.21
N ALA A 152 16.61 11.20 -20.47
CA ALA A 152 17.74 10.35 -20.11
C ALA A 152 17.29 9.16 -19.24
N LEU A 153 16.41 9.40 -18.26
CA LEU A 153 15.84 8.34 -17.44
C LEU A 153 15.00 7.36 -18.29
N ILE A 154 14.14 7.87 -19.16
CA ILE A 154 13.32 7.03 -20.05
C ILE A 154 14.21 6.17 -20.93
N ALA A 155 15.20 6.76 -21.59
CA ALA A 155 16.16 6.05 -22.43
C ALA A 155 16.94 4.96 -21.66
N LEU A 156 17.31 5.24 -20.40
CA LEU A 156 17.95 4.26 -19.53
C LEU A 156 17.03 3.08 -19.21
N LEU A 157 15.77 3.32 -18.85
CA LEU A 157 14.80 2.27 -18.56
C LEU A 157 14.55 1.40 -19.81
N GLU A 158 14.39 2.01 -20.97
CA GLU A 158 14.21 1.32 -22.24
C GLU A 158 15.43 0.47 -22.61
N SER A 159 16.64 1.02 -22.47
CA SER A 159 17.88 0.29 -22.76
C SER A 159 18.08 -0.94 -21.86
N ARG A 160 17.51 -0.93 -20.66
CA ARG A 160 17.55 -2.04 -19.71
C ARG A 160 16.37 -3.00 -19.85
N GLY A 161 15.43 -2.73 -20.76
CA GLY A 161 14.20 -3.53 -20.91
C GLY A 161 13.29 -3.48 -19.68
N ILE A 162 13.39 -2.43 -18.85
CA ILE A 162 12.56 -2.27 -17.65
C ILE A 162 11.20 -1.70 -18.08
N PRO A 163 10.10 -2.44 -17.89
CA PRO A 163 8.77 -1.94 -18.22
C PRO A 163 8.36 -0.85 -17.22
N PHE A 164 7.82 0.24 -17.75
CA PHE A 164 7.26 1.34 -16.95
C PHE A 164 5.99 1.88 -17.60
N THR A 165 5.20 2.60 -16.83
CA THR A 165 3.99 3.29 -17.27
C THR A 165 4.19 4.80 -17.12
N ASN A 166 3.93 5.55 -18.19
CA ASN A 166 3.84 7.01 -18.16
C ASN A 166 2.40 7.46 -17.91
N TRP A 167 2.14 8.78 -17.98
CA TRP A 167 0.80 9.33 -17.73
C TRP A 167 -0.23 8.85 -18.76
N GLU A 168 0.11 8.91 -20.04
CA GLU A 168 -0.76 8.46 -21.12
C GLU A 168 -1.10 6.97 -20.98
N GLY A 169 -0.11 6.16 -20.60
CA GLY A 169 -0.33 4.74 -20.32
C GLY A 169 -1.26 4.50 -19.12
N TRP A 170 -1.15 5.34 -18.09
CA TRP A 170 -2.10 5.27 -16.97
C TRP A 170 -3.53 5.64 -17.40
N GLU A 171 -3.70 6.64 -18.26
CA GLU A 171 -5.03 7.01 -18.79
C GLU A 171 -5.64 5.86 -19.60
N LEU A 172 -4.84 5.11 -20.37
CA LEU A 172 -5.30 3.91 -21.07
C LEU A 172 -5.78 2.84 -20.09
N LEU A 173 -5.01 2.58 -19.02
CA LEU A 173 -5.40 1.63 -17.99
C LEU A 173 -6.67 2.07 -17.25
N ASP A 174 -6.79 3.35 -16.89
CA ASP A 174 -7.99 3.89 -16.24
C ASP A 174 -9.23 3.75 -17.12
N ALA A 175 -9.11 4.08 -18.42
CA ALA A 175 -10.20 3.92 -19.38
C ALA A 175 -10.61 2.45 -19.53
N TYR A 176 -9.64 1.55 -19.62
CA TYR A 176 -9.89 0.10 -19.70
C TYR A 176 -10.64 -0.42 -18.46
N GLU A 177 -10.21 -0.04 -17.26
CA GLU A 177 -10.86 -0.44 -16.00
C GLU A 177 -12.29 0.09 -15.86
N ARG A 178 -12.57 1.29 -16.38
CA ARG A 178 -13.92 1.86 -16.43
C ARG A 178 -14.82 1.11 -17.40
N GLU A 179 -14.33 0.81 -18.59
CA GLU A 179 -15.05 0.03 -19.60
C GLU A 179 -15.37 -1.38 -19.10
N LEU A 180 -14.44 -2.02 -18.38
CA LEU A 180 -14.72 -3.26 -17.66
C LEU A 180 -15.84 -3.08 -16.63
N GLY A 181 -15.83 -1.98 -15.87
CA GLY A 181 -16.88 -1.67 -14.88
C GLY A 181 -18.26 -1.54 -15.50
N GLU A 182 -18.37 -0.85 -16.61
CA GLU A 182 -19.62 -0.71 -17.38
C GLU A 182 -20.16 -2.07 -17.83
N GLY A 183 -19.27 -2.98 -18.26
CA GLY A 183 -19.63 -4.34 -18.67
C GLY A 183 -20.18 -5.23 -17.56
N TYR A 184 -19.92 -4.91 -16.29
CA TYR A 184 -20.43 -5.64 -15.13
C TYR A 184 -21.87 -5.26 -14.71
N GLY A 185 -22.42 -4.16 -15.26
CA GLY A 185 -23.73 -3.68 -14.90
C GLY A 185 -23.79 -3.05 -13.50
N GLU A 186 -24.94 -3.24 -12.83
CA GLU A 186 -25.20 -2.63 -11.53
C GLU A 186 -24.79 -3.54 -10.36
N VAL A 187 -24.27 -2.92 -9.30
CA VAL A 187 -23.96 -3.58 -8.04
C VAL A 187 -24.86 -3.07 -6.92
N VAL A 188 -25.33 -3.96 -6.08
CA VAL A 188 -26.11 -3.60 -4.89
C VAL A 188 -25.14 -3.10 -3.82
N VAL A 189 -25.34 -1.86 -3.37
CA VAL A 189 -24.57 -1.27 -2.28
C VAL A 189 -25.31 -1.38 -0.95
N THR A 190 -24.62 -1.12 0.14
CA THR A 190 -25.18 -1.11 1.50
C THR A 190 -26.44 -0.25 1.55
N GLY A 191 -27.55 -0.82 2.01
CA GLY A 191 -28.86 -0.16 2.00
C GLY A 191 -29.78 -0.59 0.84
N GLY A 192 -29.35 -1.55 -0.01
CA GLY A 192 -30.19 -2.15 -1.06
C GLY A 192 -30.35 -1.29 -2.34
N ALA A 193 -29.68 -0.15 -2.43
CA ALA A 193 -29.68 0.65 -3.65
C ALA A 193 -28.73 0.02 -4.70
N SER A 194 -29.17 0.00 -5.96
CA SER A 194 -28.34 -0.41 -7.08
C SER A 194 -27.60 0.79 -7.65
N LYS A 195 -26.31 0.62 -7.96
CA LYS A 195 -25.47 1.64 -8.60
C LYS A 195 -24.65 1.00 -9.71
N PRO A 196 -24.38 1.74 -10.82
CA PRO A 196 -23.42 1.31 -11.81
C PRO A 196 -22.06 1.06 -11.16
N ARG A 197 -21.37 0.01 -11.61
CA ARG A 197 -20.00 -0.23 -11.17
C ARG A 197 -19.08 0.75 -11.87
N GLU A 198 -18.42 1.60 -11.11
CA GLU A 198 -17.58 2.67 -11.65
C GLU A 198 -16.39 2.11 -12.44
N ARG A 199 -15.75 1.04 -11.92
CA ARG A 199 -14.61 0.38 -12.55
C ARG A 199 -14.40 -1.03 -12.01
N VAL A 200 -13.69 -1.85 -12.76
CA VAL A 200 -13.12 -3.12 -12.30
C VAL A 200 -11.60 -3.02 -12.41
N LYS A 201 -10.90 -3.19 -11.29
CA LYS A 201 -9.44 -3.07 -11.24
C LYS A 201 -8.77 -4.25 -11.92
N VAL A 202 -7.78 -3.96 -12.78
CA VAL A 202 -6.83 -4.96 -13.26
C VAL A 202 -5.87 -5.29 -12.13
N VAL A 203 -5.68 -6.57 -11.82
CA VAL A 203 -4.88 -7.01 -10.65
C VAL A 203 -3.46 -7.41 -11.04
N SER A 204 -3.29 -8.11 -12.16
CA SER A 204 -1.98 -8.53 -12.63
C SER A 204 -1.12 -7.33 -13.03
N ARG A 205 0.12 -7.26 -12.50
CA ARG A 205 1.08 -6.21 -12.87
C ARG A 205 1.43 -6.27 -14.35
N ASP A 206 1.58 -7.47 -14.91
CA ASP A 206 1.93 -7.66 -16.32
C ASP A 206 0.77 -7.23 -17.22
N ALA A 207 -0.48 -7.54 -16.85
CA ALA A 207 -1.64 -7.03 -17.57
C ALA A 207 -1.76 -5.50 -17.48
N MET A 208 -1.55 -4.89 -16.30
CA MET A 208 -1.52 -3.44 -16.16
C MET A 208 -0.46 -2.81 -17.06
N THR A 209 0.74 -3.40 -17.11
CA THR A 209 1.83 -2.93 -17.96
C THR A 209 1.49 -3.08 -19.45
N ALA A 210 0.97 -4.22 -19.87
CA ALA A 210 0.58 -4.47 -21.24
C ALA A 210 -0.49 -3.47 -21.72
N ILE A 211 -1.54 -3.26 -20.96
CA ILE A 211 -2.59 -2.29 -21.26
C ILE A 211 -2.02 -0.88 -21.34
N SER A 212 -1.22 -0.46 -20.36
CA SER A 212 -0.65 0.89 -20.32
C SER A 212 0.34 1.17 -21.47
N ARG A 213 0.88 0.14 -22.08
CA ARG A 213 1.80 0.25 -23.24
C ARG A 213 1.11 -0.07 -24.57
N SER A 214 -0.19 -0.26 -24.55
CA SER A 214 -0.98 -0.67 -25.74
C SER A 214 -0.40 -1.93 -26.41
N THR A 215 0.12 -2.86 -25.62
CA THR A 215 0.61 -4.15 -26.08
C THR A 215 -0.47 -5.21 -25.87
N GLU A 216 -0.38 -6.32 -26.57
CA GLU A 216 -1.30 -7.43 -26.42
C GLU A 216 -1.27 -7.95 -24.98
N VAL A 217 -2.44 -8.03 -24.35
CA VAL A 217 -2.58 -8.57 -22.99
C VAL A 217 -2.73 -10.08 -23.11
N PRO A 218 -1.87 -10.89 -22.46
CA PRO A 218 -2.04 -12.34 -22.42
C PRO A 218 -3.43 -12.70 -21.88
N GLU A 219 -4.14 -13.60 -22.57
CA GLU A 219 -5.52 -13.97 -22.23
C GLU A 219 -5.65 -14.54 -20.80
N ASP A 220 -4.62 -15.23 -20.31
CA ASP A 220 -4.54 -15.78 -18.96
C ASP A 220 -4.37 -14.72 -17.86
N LEU A 221 -3.91 -13.53 -18.22
CA LEU A 221 -3.74 -12.40 -17.30
C LEU A 221 -4.97 -11.47 -17.23
N ILE A 222 -5.86 -11.59 -18.19
CA ILE A 222 -7.17 -10.93 -18.14
C ILE A 222 -7.97 -11.71 -17.08
N GLY A 223 -7.89 -11.26 -15.82
CA GLY A 223 -8.66 -11.84 -14.74
C GLY A 223 -10.12 -11.93 -15.16
N GLN A 224 -10.62 -13.15 -15.35
CA GLN A 224 -12.01 -13.34 -15.76
C GLN A 224 -12.89 -12.71 -14.69
N PRO A 225 -13.73 -11.75 -15.05
CA PRO A 225 -14.91 -11.52 -14.27
C PRO A 225 -15.62 -12.88 -14.13
N GLU A 226 -16.31 -13.11 -13.04
CA GLU A 226 -17.11 -14.33 -12.84
C GLU A 226 -18.10 -14.64 -14.00
N THR A 227 -18.20 -13.73 -14.96
CA THR A 227 -19.02 -13.82 -16.18
C THR A 227 -18.23 -14.00 -17.49
N GLY A 228 -16.91 -14.08 -17.46
CA GLY A 228 -16.10 -14.62 -18.58
C GLY A 228 -16.07 -13.85 -19.89
N ARG A 229 -16.38 -12.56 -19.96
CA ARG A 229 -16.26 -11.80 -21.21
C ARG A 229 -15.54 -10.47 -21.01
N VAL A 230 -14.41 -10.29 -21.70
CA VAL A 230 -13.88 -8.98 -22.02
C VAL A 230 -14.88 -8.28 -22.94
N PRO A 231 -15.30 -7.05 -22.68
CA PRO A 231 -16.18 -6.32 -23.59
C PRO A 231 -15.56 -6.23 -24.99
N GLU A 232 -16.32 -6.58 -26.03
CA GLU A 232 -15.88 -6.57 -27.44
C GLU A 232 -15.27 -5.24 -27.87
N ARG A 233 -15.67 -4.12 -27.24
CA ARG A 233 -15.15 -2.78 -27.55
C ARG A 233 -13.70 -2.57 -27.15
N VAL A 234 -13.19 -3.33 -26.19
CA VAL A 234 -11.80 -3.23 -25.70
C VAL A 234 -10.87 -4.07 -26.59
N ALA A 235 -11.31 -5.24 -27.04
CA ALA A 235 -10.54 -6.12 -27.90
C ALA A 235 -10.18 -5.49 -29.27
N HIS A 236 -10.88 -4.43 -29.69
CA HIS A 236 -10.62 -3.74 -30.97
C HIS A 236 -9.74 -2.48 -30.84
N ARG A 237 -9.31 -2.12 -29.60
CA ARG A 237 -8.43 -0.97 -29.36
C ARG A 237 -7.02 -1.35 -28.88
N LEU A 238 -6.79 -2.63 -28.65
CA LEU A 238 -5.46 -3.25 -28.40
C LEU A 238 -4.90 -3.82 -29.75
#